data_e46eb476e580dae67e7521450632ffdc
#
_entry.id   e46eb476e580dae67e7521450632ffdc
#
_cell.length_a   1.000
_cell.length_b   1.000
_cell.length_c   1.000
_cell.angle_alpha   90.00
_cell.angle_beta   90.00
_cell.angle_gamma   90.00
#
_symmetry.space_group_name_H-M   'P 1'
#
loop_
_entity.id
_entity.type
_entity.pdbx_description
1 polymer ?
#
loop_
_entity_poly.entity_id
_entity_poly.type
_entity_poly.pdbx_seq_one_letter_code
_entity_poly.pdbx_strand_id
1 'polypeptide(L)'
;MLRKYDRYTPIDDSVEFEATDDSFSFPMRATKLAAGYDLFSTKDEVIRPLDRKLIGTGIKLKKMPEDMQGEIRSRSGLANKYGVFVLNSPGTIDPDYRGELKVLLANMGHLPFDISRGDRIAQILFIKYETPTFNHKSISHYERGEKGFGSTGIGHTETLEEYNE
;
A
#
# COMPACT_ATOMS: atom_id res chain seq x y z
N MET A 1 3.32 19.15 -39.43
CA MET A 1 4.33 19.49 -38.41
C MET A 1 4.17 18.47 -37.26
N LEU A 2 4.89 17.35 -37.33
CA LEU A 2 4.81 16.24 -36.34
C LEU A 2 5.46 16.71 -35.06
N ARG A 3 4.76 16.54 -33.94
CA ARG A 3 5.21 16.99 -32.62
C ARG A 3 6.47 16.19 -32.20
N LYS A 4 7.42 16.88 -31.62
CA LYS A 4 8.76 16.41 -31.17
C LYS A 4 8.71 15.25 -30.15
N TYR A 5 7.51 14.80 -29.77
CA TYR A 5 7.25 13.74 -28.79
C TYR A 5 7.00 12.36 -29.41
N ASP A 6 6.90 12.26 -30.76
CA ASP A 6 6.64 10.96 -31.44
C ASP A 6 7.89 10.08 -31.58
N ARG A 7 9.04 10.45 -30.98
CA ARG A 7 10.26 9.66 -31.02
C ARG A 7 10.56 8.91 -29.71
N TYR A 8 9.75 9.05 -28.70
CA TYR A 8 9.83 8.19 -27.55
C TYR A 8 9.05 6.92 -27.85
N THR A 9 9.77 5.81 -28.02
CA THR A 9 9.17 4.50 -27.80
C THR A 9 8.59 4.57 -26.38
N PRO A 10 7.27 4.42 -26.17
CA PRO A 10 6.73 4.47 -24.82
C PRO A 10 7.47 3.39 -24.02
N ILE A 11 8.10 3.76 -22.91
CA ILE A 11 8.51 2.78 -21.93
C ILE A 11 7.23 2.08 -21.56
N ASP A 12 7.17 0.75 -21.74
CA ASP A 12 5.98 -0.03 -21.41
C ASP A 12 5.88 -0.15 -19.88
N ASP A 13 5.42 0.94 -19.27
CA ASP A 13 5.13 1.03 -17.82
C ASP A 13 3.82 0.31 -17.47
N SER A 14 3.29 -0.57 -18.36
CA SER A 14 2.05 -1.27 -18.10
C SER A 14 2.20 -2.32 -17.01
N VAL A 15 1.18 -2.37 -16.15
CA VAL A 15 0.98 -3.44 -15.18
C VAL A 15 -0.13 -4.34 -15.71
N GLU A 16 0.16 -5.64 -15.79
CA GLU A 16 -0.80 -6.63 -16.26
C GLU A 16 -1.16 -7.60 -15.14
N PHE A 17 -2.44 -7.92 -15.04
CA PHE A 17 -2.99 -8.92 -14.14
C PHE A 17 -3.55 -10.11 -14.91
N GLU A 18 -3.56 -11.26 -14.25
CA GLU A 18 -4.20 -12.49 -14.70
C GLU A 18 -5.19 -12.96 -13.63
N ALA A 19 -6.36 -13.42 -14.07
CA ALA A 19 -7.36 -14.01 -13.18
C ALA A 19 -6.89 -15.38 -12.66
N THR A 20 -7.13 -15.66 -11.39
CA THR A 20 -6.90 -16.98 -10.76
C THR A 20 -8.20 -17.67 -10.38
N ASP A 21 -9.33 -16.96 -10.48
CA ASP A 21 -10.66 -17.38 -10.06
C ASP A 21 -11.72 -16.70 -10.93
N ASP A 22 -12.79 -17.37 -11.28
CA ASP A 22 -13.91 -16.84 -12.09
C ASP A 22 -14.70 -15.74 -11.37
N SER A 23 -14.52 -15.59 -10.06
CA SER A 23 -15.18 -14.58 -9.23
C SER A 23 -14.37 -13.29 -9.06
N PHE A 24 -13.25 -13.14 -9.79
CA PHE A 24 -12.39 -11.98 -9.73
C PHE A 24 -13.05 -10.70 -10.25
N SER A 25 -12.49 -9.57 -9.82
CA SER A 25 -12.68 -8.26 -10.44
C SER A 25 -11.31 -7.60 -10.60
N PHE A 26 -11.02 -7.07 -11.78
CA PHE A 26 -9.78 -6.32 -11.97
C PHE A 26 -9.76 -5.06 -11.11
N PRO A 27 -8.58 -4.64 -10.63
CA PRO A 27 -8.44 -3.39 -9.88
C PRO A 27 -8.96 -2.21 -10.69
N MET A 28 -9.76 -1.35 -10.07
CA MET A 28 -10.34 -0.21 -10.77
C MET A 28 -10.31 1.06 -9.92
N ARG A 29 -10.10 2.21 -10.55
CA ARG A 29 -10.18 3.51 -9.88
C ARG A 29 -11.62 3.96 -9.74
N ALA A 30 -12.02 4.39 -8.55
CA ALA A 30 -13.36 4.93 -8.32
C ALA A 30 -13.60 6.26 -9.06
N THR A 31 -12.55 7.05 -9.30
CA THR A 31 -12.58 8.30 -10.08
C THR A 31 -11.37 8.39 -11.00
N LYS A 32 -11.44 9.24 -12.03
CA LYS A 32 -10.35 9.45 -12.99
C LYS A 32 -9.02 9.84 -12.35
N LEU A 33 -9.05 10.56 -11.23
CA LEU A 33 -7.87 11.07 -10.53
C LEU A 33 -7.55 10.30 -9.23
N ALA A 34 -8.27 9.21 -8.94
CA ALA A 34 -7.91 8.36 -7.81
C ALA A 34 -6.51 7.77 -8.03
N ALA A 35 -5.64 7.88 -7.01
CA ALA A 35 -4.29 7.30 -7.06
C ALA A 35 -4.32 5.77 -6.88
N GLY A 36 -5.25 5.26 -6.05
CA GLY A 36 -5.40 3.85 -5.77
C GLY A 36 -6.44 3.18 -6.66
N TYR A 37 -6.21 1.89 -6.91
CA TYR A 37 -7.15 1.00 -7.57
C TYR A 37 -7.79 0.11 -6.51
N ASP A 38 -9.11 0.09 -6.41
CA ASP A 38 -9.83 -0.76 -5.46
C ASP A 38 -9.57 -2.25 -5.76
N LEU A 39 -9.36 -3.04 -4.70
CA LEU A 39 -9.26 -4.50 -4.70
C LEU A 39 -10.53 -5.08 -4.10
N PHE A 40 -11.01 -6.18 -4.68
CA PHE A 40 -12.30 -6.79 -4.36
C PHE A 40 -12.15 -8.16 -3.72
N SER A 41 -13.05 -8.50 -2.80
CA SER A 41 -13.14 -9.85 -2.25
C SER A 41 -13.77 -10.81 -3.26
N THR A 42 -13.23 -12.03 -3.39
CA THR A 42 -13.81 -13.10 -4.23
C THR A 42 -14.87 -13.93 -3.51
N LYS A 43 -15.04 -13.74 -2.21
CA LYS A 43 -15.96 -14.54 -1.39
C LYS A 43 -16.52 -13.77 -0.21
N ASP A 44 -17.55 -14.34 0.40
CA ASP A 44 -18.10 -13.87 1.66
C ASP A 44 -17.17 -14.27 2.81
N GLU A 45 -16.94 -13.35 3.74
CA GLU A 45 -16.11 -13.57 4.92
C GLU A 45 -16.61 -12.73 6.11
N VAL A 46 -16.30 -13.16 7.32
CA VAL A 46 -16.58 -12.38 8.54
C VAL A 46 -15.30 -12.23 9.34
N ILE A 47 -14.93 -10.98 9.69
CA ILE A 47 -13.80 -10.70 10.58
C ILE A 47 -14.35 -10.27 11.94
N ARG A 48 -14.14 -11.10 12.97
CA ARG A 48 -14.56 -10.79 14.34
C ARG A 48 -13.72 -9.66 14.93
N PRO A 49 -14.21 -8.95 15.97
CA PRO A 49 -13.41 -7.99 16.71
C PRO A 49 -12.08 -8.58 17.16
N LEU A 50 -11.01 -7.82 17.03
CA LEU A 50 -9.62 -8.18 17.37
C LEU A 50 -9.04 -9.36 16.58
N ASP A 51 -9.70 -9.77 15.50
CA ASP A 51 -9.25 -10.84 14.61
C ASP A 51 -8.75 -10.29 13.29
N ARG A 52 -8.11 -11.16 12.50
CA ARG A 52 -7.59 -10.87 11.17
C ARG A 52 -7.87 -11.99 10.20
N LYS A 53 -8.02 -11.65 8.93
CA LYS A 53 -8.18 -12.63 7.85
C LYS A 53 -7.38 -12.25 6.61
N LEU A 54 -6.84 -13.27 5.96
CA LEU A 54 -6.23 -13.16 4.65
C LEU A 54 -7.29 -13.46 3.57
N ILE A 55 -7.61 -12.45 2.75
CA ILE A 55 -8.73 -12.50 1.80
C ILE A 55 -8.18 -12.46 0.39
N GLY A 56 -8.60 -13.41 -0.43
CA GLY A 56 -8.21 -13.50 -1.83
C GLY A 56 -8.92 -12.46 -2.70
N THR A 57 -8.23 -12.00 -3.74
CA THR A 57 -8.76 -11.07 -4.74
C THR A 57 -9.03 -11.73 -6.09
N GLY A 58 -8.62 -12.99 -6.26
CA GLY A 58 -8.80 -13.74 -7.51
C GLY A 58 -7.93 -13.27 -8.68
N ILE A 59 -6.90 -12.46 -8.40
CA ILE A 59 -5.95 -11.98 -9.40
C ILE A 59 -4.51 -12.21 -8.95
N LYS A 60 -3.62 -12.38 -9.90
CA LYS A 60 -2.16 -12.37 -9.72
C LYS A 60 -1.50 -11.39 -10.68
N LEU A 61 -0.32 -10.93 -10.30
CA LEU A 61 0.51 -10.10 -11.16
C LEU A 61 1.07 -10.96 -12.31
N LYS A 62 0.89 -10.49 -13.54
CA LYS A 62 1.47 -11.08 -14.75
C LYS A 62 2.73 -10.33 -15.19
N LYS A 63 2.66 -8.98 -15.12
CA LYS A 63 3.76 -8.09 -15.48
C LYS A 63 3.73 -6.83 -14.63
N MET A 64 4.90 -6.35 -14.24
CA MET A 64 5.14 -5.04 -13.66
C MET A 64 6.57 -4.61 -14.02
N PRO A 65 6.85 -3.31 -14.25
CA PRO A 65 8.22 -2.80 -14.43
C PRO A 65 9.11 -3.13 -13.23
N GLU A 66 10.40 -3.43 -13.47
CA GLU A 66 11.34 -3.84 -12.42
C GLU A 66 11.66 -2.71 -11.41
N ASP A 67 11.45 -1.45 -11.79
CA ASP A 67 11.61 -0.26 -10.96
C ASP A 67 10.33 0.15 -10.23
N MET A 68 9.31 -0.70 -10.21
CA MET A 68 8.00 -0.43 -9.64
C MET A 68 7.59 -1.51 -8.64
N GLN A 69 6.91 -1.10 -7.57
CA GLN A 69 6.24 -1.99 -6.62
C GLN A 69 4.75 -1.67 -6.54
N GLY A 70 3.95 -2.67 -6.20
CA GLY A 70 2.58 -2.47 -5.76
C GLY A 70 2.54 -2.25 -4.25
N GLU A 71 1.71 -1.31 -3.78
CA GLU A 71 1.44 -1.12 -2.35
C GLU A 71 -0.04 -1.32 -2.05
N ILE A 72 -0.36 -2.35 -1.29
CA ILE A 72 -1.72 -2.58 -0.78
C ILE A 72 -1.92 -1.73 0.46
N ARG A 73 -2.89 -0.81 0.39
CA ARG A 73 -3.23 0.14 1.46
C ARG A 73 -4.68 0.01 1.90
N SER A 74 -4.93 0.41 3.14
CA SER A 74 -6.29 0.48 3.71
C SER A 74 -7.16 1.47 2.93
N ARG A 75 -8.46 1.19 2.91
CA ARG A 75 -9.47 2.17 2.50
C ARG A 75 -9.89 2.99 3.71
N SER A 76 -9.77 4.32 3.59
CA SER A 76 -10.08 5.25 4.68
C SER A 76 -11.49 5.07 5.24
N GLY A 77 -12.47 4.77 4.36
CA GLY A 77 -13.86 4.54 4.77
C GLY A 77 -14.04 3.32 5.67
N LEU A 78 -13.34 2.20 5.37
CA LEU A 78 -13.38 1.00 6.22
C LEU A 78 -12.67 1.24 7.55
N ALA A 79 -11.51 1.88 7.52
CA ALA A 79 -10.75 2.20 8.71
C ALA A 79 -11.52 3.12 9.66
N ASN A 80 -12.07 4.23 9.14
CA ASN A 80 -12.77 5.22 9.95
C ASN A 80 -14.11 4.70 10.50
N LYS A 81 -14.91 4.03 9.66
CA LYS A 81 -16.29 3.68 10.03
C LYS A 81 -16.37 2.38 10.82
N TYR A 82 -15.51 1.41 10.50
CA TYR A 82 -15.60 0.06 11.05
C TYR A 82 -14.37 -0.38 11.84
N GLY A 83 -13.29 0.40 11.83
CA GLY A 83 -12.02 0.00 12.42
C GLY A 83 -11.34 -1.13 11.64
N VAL A 84 -11.71 -1.34 10.36
CA VAL A 84 -11.17 -2.40 9.51
C VAL A 84 -10.10 -1.83 8.57
N PHE A 85 -8.92 -2.43 8.59
CA PHE A 85 -7.77 -1.93 7.85
C PHE A 85 -6.83 -3.06 7.42
N VAL A 86 -5.94 -2.76 6.47
CA VAL A 86 -4.87 -3.68 6.05
C VAL A 86 -3.80 -3.71 7.12
N LEU A 87 -3.65 -4.88 7.76
CA LEU A 87 -2.79 -5.04 8.96
C LEU A 87 -1.32 -4.72 8.68
N ASN A 88 -0.81 -5.13 7.53
CA ASN A 88 0.57 -4.92 7.10
C ASN A 88 0.72 -3.71 6.15
N SER A 89 -0.20 -2.73 6.22
CA SER A 89 -0.17 -1.56 5.32
C SER A 89 1.05 -0.66 5.57
N PRO A 90 1.77 -0.26 4.50
CA PRO A 90 1.61 -0.64 3.12
C PRO A 90 2.15 -2.05 2.83
N GLY A 91 1.28 -2.93 2.30
CA GLY A 91 1.68 -4.29 1.92
C GLY A 91 2.41 -4.29 0.57
N THR A 92 3.69 -4.62 0.55
CA THR A 92 4.52 -4.60 -0.65
C THR A 92 4.22 -5.78 -1.57
N ILE A 93 4.10 -5.50 -2.85
CA ILE A 93 4.01 -6.48 -3.93
C ILE A 93 5.20 -6.23 -4.86
N ASP A 94 6.13 -7.15 -4.86
CA ASP A 94 7.34 -7.09 -5.67
C ASP A 94 7.05 -7.34 -7.16
N PRO A 95 7.85 -6.81 -8.10
CA PRO A 95 7.62 -6.96 -9.53
C PRO A 95 7.71 -8.41 -10.02
N ASP A 96 8.39 -9.29 -9.30
CA ASP A 96 8.53 -10.71 -9.57
C ASP A 96 7.58 -11.62 -8.77
N TYR A 97 6.71 -11.06 -7.92
CA TYR A 97 5.70 -11.84 -7.21
C TYR A 97 4.66 -12.43 -8.19
N ARG A 98 4.45 -13.75 -8.12
CA ARG A 98 3.55 -14.49 -9.04
C ARG A 98 2.42 -15.21 -8.32
N GLY A 99 2.30 -15.04 -7.00
CA GLY A 99 1.17 -15.56 -6.24
C GLY A 99 -0.10 -14.73 -6.41
N GLU A 100 -1.22 -15.25 -5.95
CA GLU A 100 -2.46 -14.49 -5.87
C GLU A 100 -2.28 -13.29 -4.93
N LEU A 101 -2.76 -12.12 -5.34
CA LEU A 101 -2.82 -10.95 -4.46
C LEU A 101 -3.87 -11.19 -3.38
N LYS A 102 -3.43 -11.18 -2.13
CA LYS A 102 -4.29 -11.35 -0.97
C LYS A 102 -4.17 -10.15 -0.05
N VAL A 103 -5.28 -9.80 0.57
CA VAL A 103 -5.36 -8.67 1.50
C VAL A 103 -5.48 -9.20 2.92
N LEU A 104 -4.51 -8.86 3.78
CA LEU A 104 -4.56 -9.18 5.20
C LEU A 104 -5.31 -8.07 5.94
N LEU A 105 -6.60 -8.29 6.23
CA LEU A 105 -7.44 -7.36 6.97
C LEU A 105 -7.46 -7.68 8.46
N ALA A 106 -7.44 -6.64 9.30
CA ALA A 106 -7.71 -6.71 10.73
C ALA A 106 -8.95 -5.90 11.08
N ASN A 107 -9.71 -6.34 12.09
CA ASN A 107 -10.86 -5.66 12.64
C ASN A 107 -10.56 -5.20 14.08
N MET A 108 -10.33 -3.91 14.27
CA MET A 108 -10.17 -3.26 15.58
C MET A 108 -11.47 -2.59 16.06
N GLY A 109 -12.57 -2.80 15.35
CA GLY A 109 -13.90 -2.36 15.77
C GLY A 109 -14.49 -3.28 16.87
N HIS A 110 -15.69 -2.92 17.32
CA HIS A 110 -16.38 -3.63 18.41
C HIS A 110 -17.38 -4.70 17.92
N LEU A 111 -17.69 -4.68 16.61
CA LEU A 111 -18.66 -5.60 15.99
C LEU A 111 -17.97 -6.46 14.91
N PRO A 112 -18.48 -7.68 14.64
CA PRO A 112 -18.07 -8.43 13.47
C PRO A 112 -18.24 -7.58 12.19
N PHE A 113 -17.30 -7.70 11.28
CA PHE A 113 -17.34 -7.05 9.98
C PHE A 113 -17.61 -8.07 8.90
N ASP A 114 -18.79 -7.98 8.29
CA ASP A 114 -19.21 -8.84 7.20
C ASP A 114 -18.66 -8.29 5.88
N ILE A 115 -18.06 -9.16 5.10
CA ILE A 115 -17.56 -8.92 3.75
C ILE A 115 -18.37 -9.79 2.82
N SER A 116 -18.97 -9.20 1.82
CA SER A 116 -19.61 -9.90 0.72
C SER A 116 -18.68 -10.02 -0.47
N ARG A 117 -18.83 -11.07 -1.26
CA ARG A 117 -18.16 -11.19 -2.56
C ARG A 117 -18.41 -9.94 -3.40
N GLY A 118 -17.35 -9.37 -3.97
CA GLY A 118 -17.40 -8.13 -4.75
C GLY A 118 -17.25 -6.86 -3.91
N ASP A 119 -17.16 -6.95 -2.58
CA ASP A 119 -16.86 -5.81 -1.76
C ASP A 119 -15.44 -5.31 -1.98
N ARG A 120 -15.28 -3.99 -1.98
CA ARG A 120 -13.99 -3.31 -2.05
C ARG A 120 -13.32 -3.35 -0.68
N ILE A 121 -12.28 -4.15 -0.54
CA ILE A 121 -11.63 -4.45 0.74
C ILE A 121 -10.33 -3.68 0.99
N ALA A 122 -9.66 -3.24 -0.06
CA ALA A 122 -8.40 -2.50 -0.01
C ALA A 122 -8.23 -1.67 -1.28
N GLN A 123 -7.10 -1.00 -1.40
CA GLN A 123 -6.66 -0.36 -2.64
C GLN A 123 -5.19 -0.68 -2.90
N ILE A 124 -4.79 -0.79 -4.16
CA ILE A 124 -3.40 -0.94 -4.59
C ILE A 124 -2.95 0.32 -5.32
N LEU A 125 -1.74 0.79 -5.01
CA LEU A 125 -1.04 1.85 -5.72
C LEU A 125 0.23 1.27 -6.34
N PHE A 126 0.70 1.87 -7.44
CA PHE A 126 1.96 1.51 -8.09
C PHE A 126 2.96 2.65 -7.92
N ILE A 127 4.13 2.34 -7.38
CA ILE A 127 5.13 3.33 -6.96
C ILE A 127 6.48 2.90 -7.50
N LYS A 128 7.19 3.83 -8.18
CA LYS A 128 8.59 3.61 -8.54
C LYS A 128 9.48 3.73 -7.30
N TYR A 129 10.53 2.92 -7.24
CA TYR A 129 11.47 2.91 -6.13
C TYR A 129 12.92 2.81 -6.62
N GLU A 130 13.81 3.25 -5.76
CA GLU A 130 15.25 3.19 -5.99
C GLU A 130 15.86 1.98 -5.26
N THR A 131 16.80 1.30 -5.90
CA THR A 131 17.58 0.21 -5.32
C THR A 131 19.03 0.65 -5.10
N PRO A 132 19.32 1.37 -4.01
CA PRO A 132 20.68 1.88 -3.77
C PRO A 132 21.65 0.73 -3.45
N THR A 133 22.90 0.90 -3.87
CA THR A 133 23.98 0.03 -3.44
C THR A 133 24.44 0.41 -2.04
N PHE A 134 24.46 -0.54 -1.12
CA PHE A 134 24.96 -0.33 0.23
C PHE A 134 26.48 -0.47 0.29
N ASN A 135 27.16 0.57 0.78
CA ASN A 135 28.59 0.58 1.05
C ASN A 135 28.83 0.60 2.55
N HIS A 136 29.65 -0.31 3.07
CA HIS A 136 30.10 -0.33 4.45
C HIS A 136 31.22 0.69 4.65
N LYS A 137 30.87 1.96 4.83
CA LYS A 137 31.81 3.02 5.21
C LYS A 137 31.49 3.49 6.62
N SER A 138 32.52 3.99 7.32
CA SER A 138 32.32 4.63 8.62
C SER A 138 31.37 5.82 8.51
N ILE A 139 30.47 5.94 9.46
CA ILE A 139 29.48 7.02 9.51
C ILE A 139 30.18 8.30 9.87
N SER A 140 29.98 9.35 9.06
CA SER A 140 30.39 10.71 9.39
C SER A 140 29.46 11.29 10.46
N HIS A 141 29.96 12.23 11.25
CA HIS A 141 29.17 12.89 12.29
C HIS A 141 28.15 13.84 11.64
N TYR A 142 26.86 13.65 11.94
CA TYR A 142 25.77 14.54 11.51
C TYR A 142 25.09 15.17 12.71
N GLU A 143 24.53 16.35 12.55
CA GLU A 143 23.88 17.12 13.61
C GLU A 143 22.78 16.38 14.34
N ARG A 144 21.95 15.60 13.60
CA ARG A 144 20.92 14.74 14.21
C ARG A 144 21.51 13.55 14.99
N GLY A 145 22.64 12.98 14.52
CA GLY A 145 23.31 11.83 15.16
C GLY A 145 22.35 10.67 15.41
N GLU A 146 22.36 10.16 16.63
CA GLU A 146 21.52 9.03 17.09
C GLU A 146 20.13 9.44 17.61
N LYS A 147 19.78 10.73 17.56
CA LYS A 147 18.50 11.24 18.06
C LYS A 147 17.33 10.73 17.20
N GLY A 148 16.44 9.97 17.82
CA GLY A 148 15.24 9.40 17.22
C GLY A 148 14.11 9.29 18.25
N PHE A 149 13.01 8.62 17.89
CA PHE A 149 11.90 8.21 18.78
C PHE A 149 11.42 9.29 19.76
N GLY A 150 11.08 10.48 19.25
CA GLY A 150 10.54 11.57 20.07
C GLY A 150 11.57 12.59 20.54
N SER A 151 12.79 12.60 19.95
CA SER A 151 13.82 13.60 20.26
C SER A 151 13.39 15.05 20.03
N THR A 152 12.27 15.28 19.33
CA THR A 152 11.67 16.60 19.06
C THR A 152 10.48 16.93 19.98
N GLY A 153 10.19 16.09 20.99
CA GLY A 153 9.04 16.26 21.89
C GLY A 153 7.68 16.07 21.21
N ILE A 154 6.61 16.13 21.97
CA ILE A 154 5.23 16.00 21.52
C ILE A 154 4.35 17.23 21.81
N GLY A 155 4.90 18.28 22.43
CA GLY A 155 4.18 19.50 22.84
C GLY A 155 4.67 20.76 22.17
N HIS A 156 3.77 21.73 21.96
CA HIS A 156 4.07 23.07 21.48
C HIS A 156 4.54 24.06 22.60
N THR A 157 4.76 23.56 23.82
CA THR A 157 4.97 24.37 25.02
C THR A 157 6.34 24.24 25.66
N GLU A 158 7.31 23.57 25.00
CA GLU A 158 8.69 23.70 25.41
C GLU A 158 9.23 25.04 24.93
N THR A 159 9.13 26.06 25.80
CA THR A 159 9.76 27.36 25.58
C THR A 159 11.26 27.17 25.55
N LEU A 160 11.94 27.85 24.62
CA LEU A 160 13.39 27.85 24.41
C LEU A 160 14.21 28.34 25.64
N GLU A 161 13.61 28.47 26.82
CA GLU A 161 14.26 28.96 28.04
C GLU A 161 15.03 27.89 28.82
N GLU A 162 14.83 26.58 28.55
CA GLU A 162 15.52 25.50 29.26
C GLU A 162 16.86 25.02 28.63
N TYR A 163 17.27 25.67 27.52
CA TYR A 163 18.53 25.28 26.84
C TYR A 163 19.76 26.12 27.20
N ASN A 164 19.70 27.01 28.22
CA ASN A 164 20.78 27.91 28.60
C ASN A 164 21.26 27.71 30.06
N GLU A 165 21.25 26.47 30.61
CA GLU A 165 22.00 26.14 31.84
C GLU A 165 23.06 25.07 31.58
#